data_46de1b1a1b2a9870913e3001470c61af
#
_entry.id   46de1b1a1b2a9870913e3001470c61af
#
_cell.length_a   1.000
_cell.length_b   1.000
_cell.length_c   1.000
_cell.angle_alpha   90.00
_cell.angle_beta   90.00
_cell.angle_gamma   90.00
#
_symmetry.space_group_name_H-M   'P 1'
#
loop_
_entity.id
_entity.type
_entity.pdbx_description
1 polymer ?
#
loop_
_entity_poly.entity_id
_entity_poly.type
_entity_poly.pdbx_seq_one_letter_code
_entity_poly.pdbx_strand_id
1 'polypeptide(L)'
;MKNSSRRNFLKSSSLGTIGLMGAVQERNQTQTSPLNAKAKSKRDLMEDVLQKGSKSDYIPAGFFMHFNKKGDEAVKAHMNYFKATQMDFVKIQFDGMSLPLNEQIKTAKDWYKQPIMPESFFEPILYVIKNLVKEAKSEAMIIQTLYSPYQMAKQAVPWELLVKHVKEDPEAVCRGMENVTLSILNFVQAAAKLGVDGFYTCAQGGETNRVADYQLFNRAIKSFDMLLYKEVSQLVPYNILHICDYDGEYEGFTPRFQDYPGQIVNIPLQADGKSLTLQKASEIFDRPVMGGLDRHGVISTGTVDQVKKATMDVLKNAPNRVILSANCTVSNTTPIENLRAAIQTAHEFRKE
;
A
#
# COMPACT_ATOMS: atom_id res chain seq x y z
N MET A 1 -30.09 -14.96 -21.21
CA MET A 1 -29.62 -16.31 -20.82
C MET A 1 -28.76 -16.21 -19.58
N LYS A 2 -29.33 -16.65 -18.50
CA LYS A 2 -28.89 -17.21 -17.21
C LYS A 2 -27.59 -16.70 -16.55
N ASN A 3 -27.83 -15.90 -15.54
CA ASN A 3 -26.99 -15.56 -14.36
C ASN A 3 -26.51 -16.82 -13.57
N SER A 4 -25.51 -17.53 -14.03
CA SER A 4 -25.00 -18.71 -13.27
C SER A 4 -23.55 -18.60 -12.80
N SER A 5 -22.78 -17.63 -13.29
CA SER A 5 -21.35 -17.51 -12.99
C SER A 5 -21.04 -16.82 -11.64
N ARG A 6 -21.94 -15.97 -11.13
CA ARG A 6 -21.70 -15.20 -9.88
C ARG A 6 -21.89 -15.99 -8.57
N ARG A 7 -22.57 -17.15 -8.60
CA ARG A 7 -22.89 -17.93 -7.37
C ARG A 7 -21.91 -19.04 -7.02
N ASN A 8 -21.07 -19.48 -7.94
CA ASN A 8 -20.19 -20.63 -7.72
C ASN A 8 -18.80 -20.29 -7.18
N PHE A 9 -18.42 -19.02 -7.19
CA PHE A 9 -17.11 -18.58 -6.65
C PHE A 9 -17.11 -18.44 -5.11
N LEU A 10 -18.28 -18.31 -4.48
CA LEU A 10 -18.41 -18.03 -3.02
C LEU A 10 -18.66 -19.29 -2.16
N LYS A 11 -18.51 -20.51 -2.67
CA LYS A 11 -18.89 -21.73 -1.93
C LYS A 11 -17.75 -22.71 -1.57
N SER A 12 -16.49 -22.33 -1.65
CA SER A 12 -15.41 -23.26 -1.31
C SER A 12 -14.43 -22.75 -0.24
N SER A 13 -14.92 -22.37 0.94
CA SER A 13 -14.07 -22.26 2.12
C SER A 13 -14.87 -22.41 3.42
N SER A 14 -15.26 -23.65 3.71
CA SER A 14 -15.61 -24.05 5.06
C SER A 14 -14.62 -25.13 5.51
N LEU A 15 -13.65 -24.78 6.33
CA LEU A 15 -12.77 -25.72 7.04
C LEU A 15 -13.12 -25.71 8.53
N GLY A 16 -13.32 -26.90 9.03
CA GLY A 16 -13.88 -27.18 10.31
C GLY A 16 -12.98 -26.89 11.51
N THR A 17 -13.65 -26.53 12.56
CA THR A 17 -13.13 -26.39 13.93
C THR A 17 -12.94 -27.77 14.55
N ILE A 18 -11.73 -28.10 14.99
CA ILE A 18 -11.47 -29.25 15.88
C ILE A 18 -11.06 -28.66 17.22
N GLY A 19 -11.91 -28.86 18.22
CA GLY A 19 -11.62 -28.55 19.60
C GLY A 19 -10.75 -29.65 20.26
N LEU A 20 -9.78 -29.24 21.05
CA LEU A 20 -9.05 -30.11 21.97
C LEU A 20 -9.06 -29.46 23.37
N MET A 21 -9.79 -30.10 24.27
CA MET A 21 -9.66 -29.90 25.72
C MET A 21 -8.40 -30.62 26.23
N GLY A 22 -7.59 -29.94 27.02
CA GLY A 22 -6.40 -30.55 27.67
C GLY A 22 -6.05 -29.85 28.97
N ALA A 23 -6.34 -30.53 30.03
CA ALA A 23 -5.90 -30.52 31.44
C ALA A 23 -4.90 -29.45 31.93
N VAL A 24 -5.34 -28.77 33.00
CA VAL A 24 -4.54 -27.95 33.91
C VAL A 24 -3.62 -28.85 34.73
N GLN A 25 -2.32 -28.59 34.68
CA GLN A 25 -1.34 -29.14 35.64
C GLN A 25 -0.53 -27.98 36.23
N GLU A 26 -0.74 -27.73 37.50
CA GLU A 26 0.07 -26.81 38.30
C GLU A 26 1.52 -27.30 38.35
N ARG A 27 2.46 -26.44 38.02
CA ARG A 27 3.89 -26.65 38.27
C ARG A 27 4.51 -25.46 38.97
N ASN A 28 5.22 -25.81 40.03
CA ASN A 28 5.99 -24.99 40.94
C ASN A 28 6.82 -23.89 40.29
N GLN A 29 6.79 -22.73 40.94
CA GLN A 29 7.66 -21.60 40.68
C GLN A 29 9.11 -21.95 41.01
N THR A 30 9.94 -22.14 40.00
CA THR A 30 11.38 -21.99 40.10
C THR A 30 11.72 -20.61 39.49
N GLN A 31 12.29 -19.73 40.30
CA GLN A 31 12.87 -18.47 39.88
C GLN A 31 13.97 -18.75 38.82
N THR A 32 13.65 -18.49 37.55
CA THR A 32 14.65 -18.44 36.49
C THR A 32 15.10 -16.99 36.31
N SER A 33 16.41 -16.77 36.38
CA SER A 33 17.11 -15.53 36.04
C SER A 33 16.58 -14.93 34.71
N PRO A 34 16.63 -13.58 34.52
CA PRO A 34 16.10 -12.98 33.31
C PRO A 34 16.91 -13.49 32.11
N LEU A 35 16.31 -14.39 31.35
CA LEU A 35 16.76 -14.77 30.01
C LEU A 35 16.95 -13.50 29.19
N ASN A 36 18.11 -13.33 28.58
CA ASN A 36 18.39 -12.31 27.57
C ASN A 36 17.22 -12.19 26.62
N ALA A 37 16.39 -11.19 26.80
CA ALA A 37 15.33 -10.89 25.84
C ALA A 37 16.02 -10.55 24.51
N LYS A 38 15.85 -11.41 23.51
CA LYS A 38 16.35 -11.15 22.17
C LYS A 38 15.79 -9.81 21.69
N ALA A 39 16.65 -8.94 21.19
CA ALA A 39 16.19 -7.65 20.64
C ALA A 39 15.09 -7.89 19.60
N LYS A 40 14.02 -7.12 19.69
CA LYS A 40 12.89 -7.22 18.76
C LYS A 40 13.36 -6.96 17.33
N SER A 41 12.89 -7.77 16.40
CA SER A 41 13.08 -7.52 14.97
C SER A 41 12.28 -6.28 14.52
N LYS A 42 12.62 -5.70 13.38
CA LYS A 42 11.82 -4.61 12.77
C LYS A 42 10.37 -5.05 12.51
N ARG A 43 10.18 -6.32 12.19
CA ARG A 43 8.85 -6.95 12.07
C ARG A 43 8.07 -6.86 13.38
N ASP A 44 8.67 -7.31 14.50
CA ASP A 44 8.01 -7.29 15.81
C ASP A 44 7.66 -5.86 16.23
N LEU A 45 8.55 -4.89 15.96
CA LEU A 45 8.32 -3.48 16.25
C LEU A 45 7.18 -2.89 15.42
N MET A 46 7.06 -3.26 14.14
CA MET A 46 5.92 -2.86 13.30
C MET A 46 4.61 -3.47 13.81
N GLU A 47 4.60 -4.75 14.13
CA GLU A 47 3.41 -5.45 14.65
C GLU A 47 2.91 -4.81 15.95
N ASP A 48 3.82 -4.46 16.86
CA ASP A 48 3.47 -3.77 18.11
C ASP A 48 2.74 -2.44 17.85
N VAL A 49 3.22 -1.61 16.92
CA VAL A 49 2.59 -0.30 16.61
C VAL A 49 1.22 -0.48 15.95
N LEU A 50 1.04 -1.54 15.17
CA LEU A 50 -0.21 -1.79 14.45
C LEU A 50 -1.32 -2.34 15.36
N GLN A 51 -0.99 -2.89 16.51
CA GLN A 51 -1.99 -3.40 17.47
C GLN A 51 -2.85 -2.26 18.02
N LYS A 52 -4.17 -2.48 18.09
CA LYS A 52 -5.09 -1.52 18.70
C LYS A 52 -4.80 -1.41 20.19
N GLY A 53 -4.60 -0.17 20.67
CA GLY A 53 -4.26 0.09 22.06
C GLY A 53 -2.77 -0.08 22.39
N SER A 54 -1.92 -0.23 21.41
CA SER A 54 -0.46 -0.25 21.59
C SER A 54 0.01 0.97 22.37
N LYS A 55 0.93 0.74 23.30
CA LYS A 55 1.67 1.77 24.05
C LYS A 55 3.14 1.85 23.60
N SER A 56 3.43 1.36 22.38
CA SER A 56 4.79 1.43 21.85
C SER A 56 5.20 2.87 21.62
N ASP A 57 6.34 3.25 22.17
CA ASP A 57 6.99 4.56 21.90
C ASP A 57 7.83 4.51 20.62
N TYR A 58 7.94 3.35 20.00
CA TYR A 58 8.67 3.20 18.74
C TYR A 58 7.87 3.76 17.58
N ILE A 59 8.51 4.58 16.76
CA ILE A 59 7.91 5.12 15.54
C ILE A 59 8.57 4.48 14.33
N PRO A 60 7.91 3.53 13.66
CA PRO A 60 8.42 2.97 12.43
C PRO A 60 8.54 4.04 11.35
N ALA A 61 9.50 3.84 10.44
CA ALA A 61 9.72 4.78 9.35
C ALA A 61 10.13 4.07 8.06
N GLY A 62 9.72 4.62 6.92
CA GLY A 62 10.11 4.12 5.62
C GLY A 62 9.77 5.09 4.50
N PHE A 63 10.67 5.17 3.53
CA PHE A 63 10.53 5.98 2.33
C PHE A 63 10.72 5.12 1.10
N PHE A 64 10.16 5.49 -0.04
CA PHE A 64 10.16 4.66 -1.23
C PHE A 64 10.66 5.43 -2.43
N MET A 65 11.38 4.74 -3.32
CA MET A 65 11.78 5.26 -4.62
C MET A 65 11.70 4.17 -5.69
N HIS A 66 11.59 4.56 -6.94
CA HIS A 66 11.65 3.64 -8.07
C HIS A 66 13.10 3.29 -8.41
N PHE A 67 13.38 2.01 -8.62
CA PHE A 67 14.72 1.55 -9.01
C PHE A 67 14.80 1.30 -10.52
N ASN A 68 13.67 1.05 -11.19
CA ASN A 68 13.59 0.72 -12.63
C ASN A 68 14.51 -0.45 -13.01
N LYS A 69 14.60 -1.46 -12.15
CA LYS A 69 15.40 -2.67 -12.29
C LYS A 69 14.51 -3.90 -12.39
N LYS A 70 15.06 -5.01 -12.93
CA LYS A 70 14.36 -6.30 -13.07
C LYS A 70 15.23 -7.43 -12.51
N GLY A 71 14.61 -8.58 -12.21
CA GLY A 71 15.31 -9.78 -11.76
C GLY A 71 16.22 -9.53 -10.56
N ASP A 72 17.42 -10.11 -10.58
CA ASP A 72 18.39 -10.02 -9.48
C ASP A 72 18.84 -8.59 -9.19
N GLU A 73 18.91 -7.72 -10.21
CA GLU A 73 19.25 -6.32 -10.01
C GLU A 73 18.18 -5.59 -9.18
N ALA A 74 16.89 -5.91 -9.40
CA ALA A 74 15.81 -5.36 -8.59
C ALA A 74 15.89 -5.87 -7.15
N VAL A 75 16.14 -7.17 -6.93
CA VAL A 75 16.34 -7.74 -5.59
C VAL A 75 17.48 -7.03 -4.87
N LYS A 76 18.65 -6.92 -5.50
CA LYS A 76 19.83 -6.22 -4.94
C LYS A 76 19.53 -4.76 -4.63
N ALA A 77 18.83 -4.05 -5.52
CA ALA A 77 18.50 -2.65 -5.32
C ALA A 77 17.61 -2.45 -4.07
N HIS A 78 16.55 -3.25 -3.92
CA HIS A 78 15.67 -3.20 -2.75
C HIS A 78 16.42 -3.53 -1.45
N MET A 79 17.25 -4.58 -1.43
CA MET A 79 18.00 -4.98 -0.25
C MET A 79 19.07 -3.95 0.12
N ASN A 80 19.79 -3.40 -0.84
CA ASN A 80 20.76 -2.35 -0.60
C ASN A 80 20.10 -1.09 -0.05
N TYR A 81 18.95 -0.70 -0.60
CA TYR A 81 18.20 0.44 -0.14
C TYR A 81 17.67 0.24 1.29
N PHE A 82 17.07 -0.91 1.57
CA PHE A 82 16.61 -1.29 2.91
C PHE A 82 17.72 -1.17 3.96
N LYS A 83 18.89 -1.76 3.66
CA LYS A 83 20.07 -1.72 4.55
C LYS A 83 20.65 -0.30 4.68
N ALA A 84 20.76 0.43 3.58
CA ALA A 84 21.34 1.76 3.56
C ALA A 84 20.51 2.80 4.31
N THR A 85 19.20 2.73 4.20
CA THR A 85 18.27 3.65 4.87
C THR A 85 17.93 3.26 6.31
N GLN A 86 18.05 1.96 6.64
CA GLN A 86 17.62 1.36 7.91
C GLN A 86 16.11 1.43 8.15
N MET A 87 15.31 1.55 7.11
CA MET A 87 13.85 1.56 7.20
C MET A 87 13.28 0.26 7.80
N ASP A 88 12.04 0.29 8.27
CA ASP A 88 11.46 -0.78 9.08
C ASP A 88 10.77 -1.89 8.32
N PHE A 89 10.54 -1.72 7.03
CA PHE A 89 9.91 -2.72 6.16
C PHE A 89 10.44 -2.61 4.74
N VAL A 90 10.37 -3.70 4.00
CA VAL A 90 10.75 -3.73 2.59
C VAL A 90 9.49 -3.49 1.75
N LYS A 91 9.44 -2.35 1.06
CA LYS A 91 8.38 -2.08 0.08
C LYS A 91 8.89 -2.36 -1.33
N ILE A 92 8.25 -3.31 -2.00
CA ILE A 92 8.57 -3.71 -3.36
C ILE A 92 7.83 -2.81 -4.34
N GLN A 93 8.56 -2.20 -5.27
CA GLN A 93 7.97 -1.38 -6.32
C GLN A 93 7.37 -2.25 -7.45
N PHE A 94 6.35 -1.74 -8.10
CA PHE A 94 5.71 -2.37 -9.26
C PHE A 94 6.33 -1.85 -10.56
N ASP A 95 7.67 -1.93 -10.66
CA ASP A 95 8.42 -1.34 -11.77
C ASP A 95 8.34 -2.20 -13.02
N GLY A 96 8.08 -1.55 -14.15
CA GLY A 96 8.16 -2.17 -15.48
C GLY A 96 7.02 -3.16 -15.79
N MET A 97 5.93 -3.13 -15.04
CA MET A 97 4.72 -3.92 -15.31
C MET A 97 3.58 -3.01 -15.74
N SER A 98 3.07 -3.22 -16.94
CA SER A 98 1.85 -2.58 -17.46
C SER A 98 1.04 -3.60 -18.23
N LEU A 99 -0.30 -3.50 -18.17
CA LEU A 99 -1.15 -4.37 -18.96
C LEU A 99 -1.02 -4.06 -20.46
N PRO A 100 -1.06 -5.06 -21.35
CA PRO A 100 -0.81 -4.88 -22.78
C PRO A 100 -2.02 -4.30 -23.52
N LEU A 101 -2.51 -3.13 -23.09
CA LEU A 101 -3.71 -2.49 -23.63
C LEU A 101 -3.43 -1.34 -24.59
N ASN A 102 -2.23 -0.77 -24.52
CA ASN A 102 -1.92 0.59 -24.91
C ASN A 102 -2.22 0.99 -26.35
N GLU A 103 -2.21 0.05 -27.28
CA GLU A 103 -2.38 0.38 -28.71
C GLU A 103 -3.75 -0.02 -29.26
N GLN A 104 -4.55 -0.73 -28.49
CA GLN A 104 -5.77 -1.38 -28.97
C GLN A 104 -7.06 -0.66 -28.54
N ILE A 105 -7.02 0.17 -27.49
CA ILE A 105 -8.20 0.87 -26.99
C ILE A 105 -8.26 2.30 -27.56
N LYS A 106 -8.97 2.45 -28.67
CA LYS A 106 -9.20 3.74 -29.34
C LYS A 106 -10.61 4.26 -29.14
N THR A 107 -11.55 3.38 -28.93
CA THR A 107 -12.98 3.67 -28.69
C THR A 107 -13.48 2.99 -27.42
N ALA A 108 -14.59 3.46 -26.88
CA ALA A 108 -15.19 2.85 -25.70
C ALA A 108 -15.48 1.33 -25.89
N LYS A 109 -15.91 0.91 -27.07
CA LYS A 109 -16.20 -0.50 -27.36
C LYS A 109 -14.95 -1.40 -27.36
N ASP A 110 -13.75 -0.85 -27.50
CA ASP A 110 -12.53 -1.65 -27.47
C ASP A 110 -12.24 -2.23 -26.09
N TRP A 111 -12.82 -1.67 -25.02
CA TRP A 111 -12.74 -2.23 -23.68
C TRP A 111 -13.29 -3.64 -23.55
N TYR A 112 -14.25 -4.04 -24.41
CA TYR A 112 -14.72 -5.44 -24.47
C TYR A 112 -13.62 -6.44 -24.85
N LYS A 113 -12.55 -5.98 -25.49
CA LYS A 113 -11.40 -6.80 -25.94
C LYS A 113 -10.34 -6.98 -24.86
N GLN A 114 -10.43 -6.26 -23.72
CA GLN A 114 -9.47 -6.38 -22.63
C GLN A 114 -9.39 -7.83 -22.15
N PRO A 115 -8.23 -8.50 -22.28
CA PRO A 115 -8.06 -9.86 -21.79
C PRO A 115 -7.85 -9.88 -20.27
N ILE A 116 -8.12 -11.04 -19.67
CA ILE A 116 -7.65 -11.34 -18.31
C ILE A 116 -6.24 -11.90 -18.41
N MET A 117 -5.28 -11.24 -17.75
CA MET A 117 -3.89 -11.70 -17.71
C MET A 117 -3.76 -12.87 -16.74
N PRO A 118 -3.12 -13.98 -17.17
CA PRO A 118 -2.83 -15.10 -16.28
C PRO A 118 -1.71 -14.75 -15.28
N GLU A 119 -1.56 -15.60 -14.24
CA GLU A 119 -0.48 -15.46 -13.25
C GLU A 119 0.91 -15.37 -13.91
N SER A 120 1.15 -16.16 -14.96
CA SER A 120 2.44 -16.18 -15.67
C SER A 120 2.84 -14.84 -16.29
N PHE A 121 1.89 -13.96 -16.58
CA PHE A 121 2.19 -12.61 -17.02
C PHE A 121 2.98 -11.82 -15.98
N PHE A 122 2.79 -12.10 -14.71
CA PHE A 122 3.41 -11.41 -13.58
C PHE A 122 4.71 -12.06 -13.09
N GLU A 123 5.19 -13.12 -13.73
CA GLU A 123 6.43 -13.82 -13.36
C GLU A 123 7.63 -12.90 -13.06
N PRO A 124 7.90 -11.82 -13.84
CA PRO A 124 9.05 -10.97 -13.55
C PRO A 124 8.98 -10.30 -12.17
N ILE A 125 7.80 -9.85 -11.72
CA ILE A 125 7.65 -9.24 -10.40
C ILE A 125 7.51 -10.32 -9.31
N LEU A 126 6.87 -11.46 -9.60
CA LEU A 126 6.78 -12.59 -8.67
C LEU A 126 8.15 -13.16 -8.33
N TYR A 127 9.09 -13.18 -9.29
CA TYR A 127 10.49 -13.53 -9.04
C TYR A 127 11.13 -12.61 -8.01
N VAL A 128 10.96 -11.29 -8.13
CA VAL A 128 11.50 -10.31 -7.19
C VAL A 128 10.88 -10.50 -5.80
N ILE A 129 9.57 -10.67 -5.72
CA ILE A 129 8.84 -10.93 -4.47
C ILE A 129 9.41 -12.18 -3.77
N LYS A 130 9.48 -13.29 -4.48
CA LYS A 130 9.99 -14.59 -3.94
C LYS A 130 11.36 -14.43 -3.29
N ASN A 131 12.28 -13.74 -3.96
CA ASN A 131 13.64 -13.57 -3.45
C ASN A 131 13.69 -12.60 -2.27
N LEU A 132 12.96 -11.48 -2.29
CA LEU A 132 12.91 -10.55 -1.18
C LEU A 132 12.22 -11.14 0.07
N VAL A 133 11.18 -11.94 -0.11
CA VAL A 133 10.58 -12.72 0.98
C VAL A 133 11.63 -13.66 1.61
N LYS A 134 12.39 -14.38 0.78
CA LYS A 134 13.45 -15.27 1.27
C LYS A 134 14.54 -14.53 2.04
N GLU A 135 14.95 -13.33 1.58
CA GLU A 135 16.09 -12.62 2.15
C GLU A 135 15.73 -11.79 3.38
N ALA A 136 14.53 -11.21 3.46
CA ALA A 136 14.23 -10.19 4.45
C ALA A 136 13.03 -10.46 5.35
N LYS A 137 12.17 -11.45 5.06
CA LYS A 137 10.92 -11.66 5.81
C LYS A 137 11.13 -11.96 7.30
N SER A 138 12.25 -12.58 7.67
CA SER A 138 12.58 -12.87 9.09
C SER A 138 12.93 -11.62 9.89
N GLU A 139 13.37 -10.54 9.22
CA GLU A 139 13.77 -9.28 9.84
C GLU A 139 12.69 -8.21 9.75
N ALA A 140 12.01 -8.09 8.59
CA ALA A 140 11.11 -7.00 8.27
C ALA A 140 9.85 -7.48 7.54
N MET A 141 8.78 -6.69 7.59
CA MET A 141 7.59 -6.92 6.77
C MET A 141 7.88 -6.69 5.28
N ILE A 142 7.30 -7.53 4.44
CA ILE A 142 7.40 -7.44 2.98
C ILE A 142 6.08 -6.90 2.43
N ILE A 143 6.11 -5.68 1.93
CA ILE A 143 4.93 -4.96 1.43
C ILE A 143 5.07 -4.76 -0.08
N GLN A 144 4.14 -5.31 -0.86
CA GLN A 144 4.13 -5.18 -2.32
C GLN A 144 3.29 -3.99 -2.77
N THR A 145 3.82 -3.14 -3.65
CA THR A 145 3.01 -2.10 -4.31
C THR A 145 1.94 -2.74 -5.19
N LEU A 146 0.71 -2.25 -5.06
CA LEU A 146 -0.44 -2.69 -5.84
C LEU A 146 -1.15 -1.48 -6.43
N TYR A 147 -1.13 -1.35 -7.74
CA TYR A 147 -1.90 -0.33 -8.41
C TYR A 147 -3.39 -0.67 -8.47
N SER A 148 -4.24 0.34 -8.34
CA SER A 148 -5.67 0.18 -8.51
C SER A 148 -6.04 -0.21 -9.94
N PRO A 149 -7.23 -0.78 -10.18
CA PRO A 149 -7.69 -1.06 -11.54
C PRO A 149 -7.69 0.18 -12.44
N TYR A 150 -8.07 1.34 -11.89
CA TYR A 150 -8.00 2.60 -12.62
C TYR A 150 -6.56 2.99 -12.99
N GLN A 151 -5.62 2.85 -12.06
CA GLN A 151 -4.21 3.14 -12.34
C GLN A 151 -3.62 2.23 -13.41
N MET A 152 -3.98 0.95 -13.42
CA MET A 152 -3.56 0.01 -14.46
C MET A 152 -4.20 0.35 -15.81
N ALA A 153 -5.49 0.68 -15.83
CA ALA A 153 -6.19 1.12 -17.04
C ALA A 153 -5.63 2.43 -17.60
N LYS A 154 -5.29 3.39 -16.71
CA LYS A 154 -4.68 4.68 -17.07
C LYS A 154 -3.29 4.51 -17.71
N GLN A 155 -2.56 3.46 -17.40
CA GLN A 155 -1.30 3.14 -18.10
C GLN A 155 -1.54 2.72 -19.54
N ALA A 156 -2.73 2.23 -19.86
CA ALA A 156 -3.12 1.80 -21.20
C ALA A 156 -3.65 2.93 -22.06
N VAL A 157 -4.39 3.87 -21.47
CA VAL A 157 -4.99 5.01 -22.18
C VAL A 157 -4.87 6.27 -21.31
N PRO A 158 -4.71 7.48 -21.90
CA PRO A 158 -4.76 8.72 -21.15
C PRO A 158 -6.04 8.82 -20.32
N TRP A 159 -5.95 9.40 -19.13
CA TRP A 159 -7.09 9.47 -18.21
C TRP A 159 -8.29 10.24 -18.80
N GLU A 160 -8.03 11.25 -19.61
CA GLU A 160 -9.07 12.01 -20.34
C GLU A 160 -9.86 11.11 -21.29
N LEU A 161 -9.16 10.22 -21.98
CA LEU A 161 -9.77 9.26 -22.91
C LEU A 161 -10.56 8.20 -22.14
N LEU A 162 -10.03 7.72 -21.01
CA LEU A 162 -10.75 6.78 -20.15
C LEU A 162 -12.06 7.41 -19.62
N VAL A 163 -12.00 8.64 -19.09
CA VAL A 163 -13.20 9.37 -18.62
C VAL A 163 -14.20 9.60 -19.76
N LYS A 164 -13.72 9.96 -20.96
CA LYS A 164 -14.57 10.09 -22.15
C LYS A 164 -15.28 8.77 -22.47
N HIS A 165 -14.53 7.67 -22.53
CA HIS A 165 -15.09 6.35 -22.83
C HIS A 165 -16.12 5.90 -21.80
N VAL A 166 -15.91 6.19 -20.50
CA VAL A 166 -16.90 5.91 -19.44
C VAL A 166 -18.22 6.67 -19.68
N LYS A 167 -18.16 7.89 -20.22
CA LYS A 167 -19.36 8.66 -20.56
C LYS A 167 -20.06 8.16 -21.82
N GLU A 168 -19.30 7.69 -22.81
CA GLU A 168 -19.81 7.22 -24.09
C GLU A 168 -20.47 5.82 -24.01
N ASP A 169 -19.78 4.87 -23.37
CA ASP A 169 -20.23 3.48 -23.21
C ASP A 169 -19.74 2.93 -21.86
N PRO A 170 -20.45 3.27 -20.77
CA PRO A 170 -20.06 2.84 -19.42
C PRO A 170 -20.08 1.32 -19.24
N GLU A 171 -20.89 0.59 -20.03
CA GLU A 171 -20.95 -0.88 -19.95
C GLU A 171 -19.66 -1.51 -20.49
N ALA A 172 -19.22 -1.07 -21.67
CA ALA A 172 -17.99 -1.54 -22.28
C ALA A 172 -16.78 -1.29 -21.36
N VAL A 173 -16.66 -0.07 -20.81
CA VAL A 173 -15.58 0.27 -19.89
C VAL A 173 -15.65 -0.55 -18.61
N CYS A 174 -16.81 -0.68 -17.99
CA CYS A 174 -16.98 -1.52 -16.80
C CYS A 174 -16.57 -2.97 -17.05
N ARG A 175 -16.90 -3.52 -18.23
CA ARG A 175 -16.46 -4.87 -18.61
C ARG A 175 -14.95 -5.00 -18.74
N GLY A 176 -14.30 -4.03 -19.37
CA GLY A 176 -12.83 -3.98 -19.44
C GLY A 176 -12.19 -3.83 -18.07
N MET A 177 -12.71 -2.96 -17.21
CA MET A 177 -12.25 -2.76 -15.84
C MET A 177 -12.43 -4.02 -14.98
N GLU A 178 -13.51 -4.79 -15.18
CA GLU A 178 -13.68 -6.09 -14.53
C GLU A 178 -12.53 -7.05 -14.90
N ASN A 179 -12.16 -7.13 -16.18
CA ASN A 179 -11.06 -7.97 -16.63
C ASN A 179 -9.68 -7.48 -16.15
N VAL A 180 -9.48 -6.15 -16.07
CA VAL A 180 -8.30 -5.56 -15.42
C VAL A 180 -8.22 -5.98 -13.96
N THR A 181 -9.33 -5.87 -13.22
CA THR A 181 -9.40 -6.25 -11.80
C THR A 181 -9.10 -7.73 -11.60
N LEU A 182 -9.67 -8.60 -12.41
CA LEU A 182 -9.40 -10.05 -12.37
C LEU A 182 -7.93 -10.37 -12.68
N SER A 183 -7.32 -9.65 -13.60
CA SER A 183 -5.88 -9.78 -13.88
C SER A 183 -5.04 -9.43 -12.66
N ILE A 184 -5.36 -8.33 -11.98
CA ILE A 184 -4.66 -7.91 -10.76
C ILE A 184 -4.89 -8.92 -9.62
N LEU A 185 -6.08 -9.51 -9.50
CA LEU A 185 -6.38 -10.55 -8.50
C LEU A 185 -5.54 -11.81 -8.71
N ASN A 186 -5.26 -12.22 -9.95
CA ASN A 186 -4.32 -13.31 -10.23
C ASN A 186 -2.93 -13.02 -9.66
N PHE A 187 -2.44 -11.79 -9.85
CA PHE A 187 -1.18 -11.35 -9.27
C PHE A 187 -1.21 -11.35 -7.73
N VAL A 188 -2.26 -10.77 -7.14
CA VAL A 188 -2.41 -10.67 -5.68
C VAL A 188 -2.40 -12.05 -5.02
N GLN A 189 -3.13 -13.01 -5.59
CA GLN A 189 -3.18 -14.38 -5.08
C GLN A 189 -1.81 -15.06 -5.16
N ALA A 190 -1.08 -14.88 -6.26
CA ALA A 190 0.26 -15.42 -6.42
C ALA A 190 1.26 -14.79 -5.43
N ALA A 191 1.25 -13.46 -5.29
CA ALA A 191 2.11 -12.75 -4.36
C ALA A 191 1.84 -13.12 -2.89
N ALA A 192 0.56 -13.28 -2.51
CA ALA A 192 0.18 -13.74 -1.17
C ALA A 192 0.70 -15.16 -0.89
N LYS A 193 0.61 -16.09 -1.85
CA LYS A 193 1.18 -17.44 -1.74
C LYS A 193 2.69 -17.43 -1.58
N LEU A 194 3.39 -16.48 -2.17
CA LEU A 194 4.84 -16.29 -1.99
C LEU A 194 5.21 -15.75 -0.61
N GLY A 195 4.24 -15.21 0.12
CA GLY A 195 4.41 -14.82 1.51
C GLY A 195 4.66 -13.33 1.74
N VAL A 196 4.17 -12.43 0.89
CA VAL A 196 4.10 -11.01 1.25
C VAL A 196 3.22 -10.82 2.48
N ASP A 197 3.54 -9.82 3.29
CA ASP A 197 2.81 -9.54 4.53
C ASP A 197 1.63 -8.58 4.28
N GLY A 198 1.71 -7.81 3.21
CA GLY A 198 0.69 -6.85 2.84
C GLY A 198 0.92 -6.21 1.48
N PHE A 199 -0.04 -5.38 1.10
CA PHE A 199 0.04 -4.59 -0.12
C PHE A 199 -0.04 -3.10 0.21
N TYR A 200 0.73 -2.30 -0.54
CA TYR A 200 0.61 -0.86 -0.60
C TYR A 200 -0.32 -0.53 -1.77
N THR A 201 -1.62 -0.40 -1.45
CA THR A 201 -2.70 -0.27 -2.43
C THR A 201 -2.84 1.20 -2.87
N CYS A 202 -2.45 1.50 -4.10
CA CYS A 202 -2.44 2.86 -4.62
C CYS A 202 -3.80 3.23 -5.22
N ALA A 203 -4.65 3.93 -4.46
CA ALA A 203 -5.91 4.47 -4.95
C ALA A 203 -5.65 5.73 -5.77
N GLN A 204 -6.11 5.74 -7.02
CA GLN A 204 -6.06 6.88 -7.94
C GLN A 204 -7.41 7.04 -8.65
N GLY A 205 -7.63 8.20 -9.27
CA GLY A 205 -8.86 8.52 -9.97
C GLY A 205 -9.94 9.13 -9.08
N GLY A 206 -9.64 9.33 -7.79
CA GLY A 206 -10.49 10.06 -6.86
C GLY A 206 -10.21 11.57 -6.81
N GLU A 207 -9.21 12.03 -7.57
CA GLU A 207 -8.83 13.42 -7.73
C GLU A 207 -9.93 14.18 -8.48
N THR A 208 -10.43 15.26 -7.90
CA THR A 208 -11.59 16.01 -8.44
C THR A 208 -11.26 16.81 -9.69
N ASN A 209 -10.02 17.25 -9.84
CA ASN A 209 -9.55 17.90 -11.07
C ASN A 209 -9.51 16.92 -12.27
N ARG A 210 -9.56 15.60 -12.03
CA ARG A 210 -9.59 14.55 -13.07
C ARG A 210 -10.97 13.94 -13.22
N VAL A 211 -11.61 13.59 -12.10
CA VAL A 211 -12.92 12.95 -12.05
C VAL A 211 -13.81 13.69 -11.06
N ALA A 212 -14.30 14.87 -11.49
CA ALA A 212 -15.16 15.72 -10.67
C ALA A 212 -16.49 15.04 -10.32
N ASP A 213 -17.07 14.30 -11.28
CA ASP A 213 -18.35 13.62 -11.10
C ASP A 213 -18.23 12.46 -10.10
N TYR A 214 -18.85 12.65 -8.93
CA TYR A 214 -18.84 11.66 -7.84
C TYR A 214 -19.55 10.36 -8.21
N GLN A 215 -20.61 10.41 -9.02
CA GLN A 215 -21.33 9.20 -9.45
C GLN A 215 -20.48 8.39 -10.43
N LEU A 216 -19.79 9.05 -11.33
CA LEU A 216 -18.84 8.43 -12.24
C LEU A 216 -17.67 7.83 -11.48
N PHE A 217 -17.09 8.53 -10.51
CA PHE A 217 -16.07 8.00 -9.62
C PHE A 217 -16.53 6.72 -8.92
N ASN A 218 -17.71 6.76 -8.28
CA ASN A 218 -18.25 5.60 -7.56
C ASN A 218 -18.48 4.40 -8.47
N ARG A 219 -19.03 4.63 -9.67
CA ARG A 219 -19.41 3.56 -10.59
C ARG A 219 -18.24 2.93 -11.31
N ALA A 220 -17.32 3.75 -11.82
CA ALA A 220 -16.29 3.32 -12.75
C ALA A 220 -14.89 3.13 -12.10
N ILE A 221 -14.69 3.65 -10.90
CA ILE A 221 -13.39 3.61 -10.21
C ILE A 221 -13.55 2.94 -8.86
N LYS A 222 -14.21 3.57 -7.91
CA LYS A 222 -14.34 3.08 -6.54
C LYS A 222 -14.91 1.67 -6.45
N SER A 223 -15.89 1.31 -7.28
CA SER A 223 -16.49 -0.03 -7.28
C SER A 223 -15.47 -1.14 -7.55
N PHE A 224 -14.51 -0.89 -8.44
CA PHE A 224 -13.44 -1.84 -8.78
C PHE A 224 -12.32 -1.83 -7.75
N ASP A 225 -11.96 -0.66 -7.22
CA ASP A 225 -11.02 -0.56 -6.10
C ASP A 225 -11.54 -1.32 -4.88
N MET A 226 -12.81 -1.13 -4.52
CA MET A 226 -13.45 -1.80 -3.38
C MET A 226 -13.53 -3.32 -3.57
N LEU A 227 -13.78 -3.79 -4.80
CA LEU A 227 -13.74 -5.21 -5.12
C LEU A 227 -12.33 -5.78 -4.87
N LEU A 228 -11.32 -5.15 -5.45
CA LEU A 228 -9.93 -5.59 -5.32
C LEU A 228 -9.43 -5.54 -3.88
N TYR A 229 -9.61 -4.40 -3.19
CA TYR A 229 -8.99 -4.19 -1.87
C TYR A 229 -9.69 -4.99 -0.75
N LYS A 230 -10.96 -5.34 -0.91
CA LYS A 230 -11.64 -6.28 -0.01
C LYS A 230 -11.05 -7.68 -0.11
N GLU A 231 -10.80 -8.17 -1.32
CA GLU A 231 -10.14 -9.47 -1.54
C GLU A 231 -8.71 -9.45 -0.99
N VAL A 232 -7.94 -8.39 -1.25
CA VAL A 232 -6.60 -8.19 -0.68
C VAL A 232 -6.61 -8.28 0.86
N SER A 233 -7.59 -7.65 1.50
CA SER A 233 -7.70 -7.63 2.98
C SER A 233 -8.06 -8.99 3.58
N GLN A 234 -8.62 -9.92 2.79
CA GLN A 234 -8.88 -11.29 3.22
C GLN A 234 -7.64 -12.19 3.10
N LEU A 235 -6.71 -11.85 2.22
CA LEU A 235 -5.54 -12.68 1.91
C LEU A 235 -4.35 -12.37 2.81
N VAL A 236 -4.13 -11.11 3.17
CA VAL A 236 -2.97 -10.66 3.94
C VAL A 236 -3.34 -9.57 4.94
N PRO A 237 -2.67 -9.54 6.13
CA PRO A 237 -3.13 -8.71 7.25
C PRO A 237 -2.67 -7.25 7.24
N TYR A 238 -1.57 -6.89 6.54
CA TYR A 238 -0.92 -5.58 6.72
C TYR A 238 -0.99 -4.71 5.46
N ASN A 239 -2.21 -4.31 5.08
CA ASN A 239 -2.41 -3.51 3.88
C ASN A 239 -2.39 -2.01 4.19
N ILE A 240 -1.68 -1.26 3.37
CA ILE A 240 -1.57 0.20 3.45
C ILE A 240 -2.40 0.79 2.32
N LEU A 241 -3.49 1.47 2.65
CA LEU A 241 -4.20 2.30 1.68
C LEU A 241 -3.36 3.54 1.39
N HIS A 242 -2.87 3.69 0.19
CA HIS A 242 -2.20 4.91 -0.27
C HIS A 242 -3.16 5.72 -1.14
N ILE A 243 -3.57 6.88 -0.65
CA ILE A 243 -4.33 7.86 -1.43
C ILE A 243 -3.28 8.73 -2.13
N CYS A 244 -3.07 8.42 -3.40
CA CYS A 244 -1.97 8.99 -4.17
C CYS A 244 -2.26 10.45 -4.53
N ASP A 245 -1.33 11.35 -4.21
CA ASP A 245 -1.43 12.78 -4.49
C ASP A 245 -0.78 13.20 -5.82
N TYR A 246 -0.80 12.34 -6.81
CA TYR A 246 -0.14 12.56 -8.11
C TYR A 246 -0.74 13.79 -8.82
N ASP A 247 -0.31 14.99 -8.42
CA ASP A 247 -0.80 16.31 -8.87
C ASP A 247 -2.33 16.43 -8.79
N GLY A 248 -2.92 15.80 -7.77
CA GLY A 248 -4.37 15.69 -7.61
C GLY A 248 -4.92 16.70 -6.62
N GLU A 249 -6.09 17.23 -6.95
CA GLU A 249 -6.92 18.00 -6.04
C GLU A 249 -8.02 17.10 -5.48
N TYR A 250 -8.28 17.21 -4.19
CA TYR A 250 -9.31 16.43 -3.52
C TYR A 250 -10.36 17.32 -2.90
N GLU A 251 -11.54 17.36 -3.51
CA GLU A 251 -12.76 17.90 -2.93
C GLU A 251 -13.69 16.75 -2.53
N GLY A 252 -14.30 16.84 -1.35
CA GLY A 252 -15.08 15.73 -0.80
C GLY A 252 -14.21 14.52 -0.50
N PHE A 253 -13.03 14.72 0.08
CA PHE A 253 -12.05 13.70 0.37
C PHE A 253 -12.62 12.56 1.25
N THR A 254 -13.26 12.92 2.36
CA THR A 254 -13.80 11.94 3.31
C THR A 254 -14.82 10.99 2.67
N PRO A 255 -15.89 11.44 2.00
CA PRO A 255 -16.86 10.54 1.38
C PRO A 255 -16.27 9.71 0.23
N ARG A 256 -15.18 10.15 -0.39
CA ARG A 256 -14.51 9.37 -1.43
C ARG A 256 -13.74 8.20 -0.87
N PHE A 257 -13.00 8.36 0.24
CA PHE A 257 -11.97 7.41 0.67
C PHE A 257 -12.16 6.77 2.04
N GLN A 258 -13.01 7.31 2.92
CA GLN A 258 -13.11 6.86 4.31
C GLN A 258 -13.41 5.35 4.45
N ASP A 259 -14.20 4.79 3.56
CA ASP A 259 -14.63 3.39 3.58
C ASP A 259 -13.69 2.42 2.82
N TYR A 260 -12.59 2.94 2.26
CA TYR A 260 -11.60 2.07 1.61
C TYR A 260 -10.92 1.15 2.61
N PRO A 261 -10.73 -0.15 2.27
CA PRO A 261 -10.02 -1.08 3.13
C PRO A 261 -8.53 -0.74 3.29
N GLY A 262 -7.93 -1.25 4.36
CA GLY A 262 -6.51 -1.12 4.68
C GLY A 262 -6.33 -0.91 6.18
N GLN A 263 -5.33 -1.53 6.77
CA GLN A 263 -5.02 -1.41 8.19
C GLN A 263 -4.30 -0.10 8.52
N ILE A 264 -3.62 0.46 7.55
CA ILE A 264 -2.86 1.72 7.62
C ILE A 264 -3.35 2.60 6.49
N VAL A 265 -3.31 3.93 6.65
CA VAL A 265 -3.57 4.88 5.56
C VAL A 265 -2.37 5.81 5.37
N ASN A 266 -1.87 5.88 4.14
CA ASN A 266 -0.89 6.87 3.70
C ASN A 266 -1.63 7.96 2.90
N ILE A 267 -1.47 9.21 3.32
CA ILE A 267 -2.33 10.33 2.94
C ILE A 267 -1.59 11.36 2.09
N PRO A 268 -2.32 12.12 1.23
CA PRO A 268 -1.80 13.34 0.63
C PRO A 268 -1.61 14.44 1.70
N LEU A 269 -0.86 15.48 1.35
CA LEU A 269 -0.60 16.62 2.27
C LEU A 269 -1.77 17.61 2.31
N GLN A 270 -2.65 17.57 1.33
CA GLN A 270 -3.80 18.48 1.22
C GLN A 270 -5.05 17.72 0.82
N ALA A 271 -6.18 18.17 1.35
CA ALA A 271 -7.52 17.71 0.98
C ALA A 271 -8.53 18.84 1.27
N ASP A 272 -9.56 18.97 0.45
CA ASP A 272 -10.61 19.97 0.59
C ASP A 272 -10.06 21.40 0.69
N GLY A 273 -9.01 21.73 -0.08
CA GLY A 273 -8.33 23.02 -0.10
C GLY A 273 -7.56 23.37 1.18
N LYS A 274 -7.31 22.40 2.06
CA LYS A 274 -6.65 22.58 3.36
C LYS A 274 -5.55 21.56 3.56
N SER A 275 -4.60 21.91 4.43
CA SER A 275 -3.60 20.95 4.90
C SER A 275 -4.27 19.78 5.62
N LEU A 276 -3.93 18.55 5.20
CA LEU A 276 -4.37 17.31 5.83
C LEU A 276 -3.25 16.80 6.74
N THR A 277 -3.38 17.08 8.04
CA THR A 277 -2.41 16.62 9.04
C THR A 277 -2.59 15.14 9.35
N LEU A 278 -1.53 14.48 9.86
CA LEU A 278 -1.59 13.09 10.31
C LEU A 278 -2.65 12.89 11.41
N GLN A 279 -2.79 13.87 12.34
CA GLN A 279 -3.81 13.84 13.37
C GLN A 279 -5.22 13.85 12.76
N LYS A 280 -5.49 14.75 11.80
CA LYS A 280 -6.80 14.83 11.14
C LYS A 280 -7.12 13.57 10.33
N ALA A 281 -6.14 13.00 9.65
CA ALA A 281 -6.30 11.73 8.95
C ALA A 281 -6.61 10.57 9.90
N SER A 282 -5.95 10.52 11.07
CA SER A 282 -6.24 9.53 12.11
C SER A 282 -7.68 9.61 12.60
N GLU A 283 -8.24 10.83 12.74
CA GLU A 283 -9.64 11.05 13.10
C GLU A 283 -10.62 10.59 12.00
N ILE A 284 -10.30 10.86 10.73
CA ILE A 284 -11.15 10.47 9.58
C ILE A 284 -11.20 8.94 9.44
N PHE A 285 -10.05 8.27 9.56
CA PHE A 285 -9.92 6.86 9.20
C PHE A 285 -9.97 5.90 10.40
N ASP A 286 -9.82 6.38 11.63
CA ASP A 286 -9.73 5.58 12.88
C ASP A 286 -8.74 4.41 12.79
N ARG A 287 -7.56 4.65 12.19
CA ARG A 287 -6.51 3.65 12.01
C ARG A 287 -5.12 4.29 11.99
N PRO A 288 -4.03 3.50 12.09
CA PRO A 288 -2.67 4.03 11.96
C PRO A 288 -2.48 4.82 10.68
N VAL A 289 -1.79 5.94 10.78
CA VAL A 289 -1.51 6.82 9.64
C VAL A 289 -0.04 6.78 9.26
N MET A 290 0.23 6.92 7.98
CA MET A 290 1.56 6.94 7.40
C MET A 290 1.75 8.21 6.58
N GLY A 291 2.94 8.85 6.70
CA GLY A 291 3.24 10.06 5.96
C GLY A 291 3.94 11.11 6.80
N GLY A 292 3.62 12.38 6.56
CA GLY A 292 4.08 13.55 7.33
C GLY A 292 5.07 14.43 6.60
N LEU A 293 5.96 13.89 5.76
CA LEU A 293 6.93 14.67 5.01
C LEU A 293 6.50 14.84 3.55
N ASP A 294 6.74 16.02 3.01
CA ASP A 294 6.57 16.30 1.58
C ASP A 294 7.70 15.65 0.78
N ARG A 295 7.34 14.77 -0.16
CA ARG A 295 8.30 14.09 -1.06
C ARG A 295 9.16 15.06 -1.90
N HIS A 296 8.65 16.27 -2.15
CA HIS A 296 9.36 17.33 -2.89
C HIS A 296 10.01 18.36 -1.95
N GLY A 297 9.72 18.27 -0.66
CA GLY A 297 10.23 19.19 0.36
C GLY A 297 11.66 18.87 0.81
N VAL A 298 11.94 19.22 2.06
CA VAL A 298 13.30 19.14 2.64
C VAL A 298 13.86 17.72 2.64
N ILE A 299 13.04 16.68 2.64
CA ILE A 299 13.52 15.29 2.56
C ILE A 299 14.34 15.04 1.29
N SER A 300 13.97 15.68 0.17
CA SER A 300 14.65 15.54 -1.12
C SER A 300 15.66 16.64 -1.42
N THR A 301 15.49 17.82 -0.86
CA THR A 301 16.26 19.02 -1.26
C THR A 301 17.02 19.71 -0.12
N GLY A 302 16.71 19.35 1.13
CA GLY A 302 17.30 20.00 2.30
C GLY A 302 18.60 19.37 2.77
N THR A 303 19.21 19.99 3.79
CA THR A 303 20.32 19.42 4.54
C THR A 303 19.83 18.41 5.58
N VAL A 304 20.72 17.55 6.07
CA VAL A 304 20.43 16.57 7.13
C VAL A 304 19.80 17.25 8.35
N ASP A 305 20.28 18.41 8.77
CA ASP A 305 19.74 19.12 9.94
C ASP A 305 18.32 19.67 9.69
N GLN A 306 18.07 20.16 8.48
CA GLN A 306 16.72 20.58 8.08
C GLN A 306 15.75 19.39 8.07
N VAL A 307 16.20 18.22 7.60
CA VAL A 307 15.39 16.99 7.61
C VAL A 307 15.09 16.55 9.04
N LYS A 308 16.08 16.51 9.93
CA LYS A 308 15.88 16.19 11.35
C LYS A 308 14.88 17.13 11.99
N LYS A 309 15.03 18.46 11.78
CA LYS A 309 14.09 19.45 12.30
C LYS A 309 12.65 19.21 11.79
N ALA A 310 12.48 19.06 10.48
CA ALA A 310 11.16 18.83 9.89
C ALA A 310 10.52 17.52 10.40
N THR A 311 11.32 16.48 10.57
CA THR A 311 10.88 15.21 11.16
C THR A 311 10.38 15.41 12.59
N MET A 312 11.14 16.09 13.43
CA MET A 312 10.73 16.41 14.82
C MET A 312 9.43 17.22 14.86
N ASP A 313 9.29 18.22 13.98
CA ASP A 313 8.10 19.08 13.90
C ASP A 313 6.85 18.27 13.50
N VAL A 314 7.00 17.30 12.58
CA VAL A 314 5.92 16.37 12.21
C VAL A 314 5.54 15.48 13.39
N LEU A 315 6.52 14.86 14.05
CA LEU A 315 6.28 13.86 15.09
C LEU A 315 5.67 14.43 16.37
N LYS A 316 6.02 15.66 16.73
CA LYS A 316 5.41 16.37 17.87
C LYS A 316 3.89 16.48 17.76
N ASN A 317 3.36 16.58 16.53
CA ASN A 317 1.94 16.76 16.23
C ASN A 317 1.27 15.49 15.65
N ALA A 318 1.98 14.37 15.63
CA ALA A 318 1.48 13.12 15.08
C ALA A 318 0.59 12.36 16.11
N PRO A 319 -0.37 11.55 15.65
CA PRO A 319 -1.11 10.65 16.54
C PRO A 319 -0.19 9.55 17.09
N ASN A 320 -0.69 8.78 18.08
CA ASN A 320 0.11 7.75 18.73
C ASN A 320 0.49 6.59 17.78
N ARG A 321 -0.39 6.24 16.84
CA ARG A 321 -0.13 5.17 15.86
C ARG A 321 0.26 5.79 14.52
N VAL A 322 1.53 6.17 14.40
CA VAL A 322 2.08 6.80 13.21
C VAL A 322 3.24 5.97 12.64
N ILE A 323 3.37 5.97 11.33
CA ILE A 323 4.54 5.51 10.58
C ILE A 323 5.08 6.72 9.82
N LEU A 324 6.31 7.13 10.11
CA LEU A 324 6.91 8.25 9.40
C LEU A 324 7.20 7.87 7.95
N SER A 325 6.74 8.68 7.04
CA SER A 325 6.99 8.52 5.60
C SER A 325 6.82 9.85 4.87
N ALA A 326 7.04 9.82 3.56
CA ALA A 326 6.56 10.88 2.68
C ALA A 326 5.09 10.63 2.27
N ASN A 327 4.42 11.67 1.76
CA ASN A 327 3.08 11.58 1.18
C ASN A 327 3.00 10.65 -0.04
N CYS A 328 4.11 10.44 -0.76
CA CYS A 328 4.22 9.51 -1.89
C CYS A 328 5.68 9.07 -2.07
N THR A 329 5.98 8.36 -3.16
CA THR A 329 7.32 7.95 -3.57
C THR A 329 8.24 9.16 -3.76
N VAL A 330 9.41 9.17 -3.12
CA VAL A 330 10.41 10.24 -3.26
C VAL A 330 11.17 10.10 -4.59
N SER A 331 11.83 11.19 -5.02
CA SER A 331 12.70 11.14 -6.20
C SER A 331 13.84 10.14 -6.01
N ASN A 332 14.26 9.48 -7.10
CA ASN A 332 15.45 8.61 -7.09
C ASN A 332 16.77 9.38 -6.92
N THR A 333 16.74 10.72 -6.95
CA THR A 333 17.84 11.62 -6.64
C THR A 333 17.85 12.07 -5.17
N THR A 334 16.87 11.67 -4.36
CA THR A 334 16.83 12.00 -2.93
C THR A 334 18.05 11.43 -2.21
N PRO A 335 18.81 12.25 -1.46
CA PRO A 335 20.00 11.77 -0.76
C PRO A 335 19.65 10.69 0.28
N ILE A 336 20.40 9.59 0.26
CA ILE A 336 20.18 8.46 1.21
C ILE A 336 20.42 8.92 2.66
N GLU A 337 21.37 9.83 2.89
CA GLU A 337 21.64 10.43 4.21
C GLU A 337 20.43 11.18 4.77
N ASN A 338 19.65 11.85 3.94
CA ASN A 338 18.42 12.53 4.34
C ASN A 338 17.36 11.51 4.81
N LEU A 339 17.17 10.45 4.02
CA LEU A 339 16.23 9.37 4.36
C LEU A 339 16.63 8.69 5.67
N ARG A 340 17.92 8.38 5.82
CA ARG A 340 18.45 7.78 7.05
C ARG A 340 18.29 8.73 8.25
N ALA A 341 18.56 10.02 8.09
CA ALA A 341 18.40 11.00 9.14
C ALA A 341 16.95 11.11 9.62
N ALA A 342 15.98 11.12 8.71
CA ALA A 342 14.56 11.11 9.07
C ALA A 342 14.18 9.84 9.85
N ILE A 343 14.64 8.67 9.38
CA ILE A 343 14.36 7.37 10.02
C ILE A 343 14.97 7.31 11.42
N GLN A 344 16.25 7.68 11.56
CA GLN A 344 16.92 7.70 12.86
C GLN A 344 16.23 8.67 13.82
N THR A 345 15.86 9.86 13.36
CA THR A 345 15.11 10.82 14.17
C THR A 345 13.78 10.25 14.66
N ALA A 346 13.08 9.48 13.83
CA ALA A 346 11.84 8.81 14.24
C ALA A 346 12.08 7.74 15.30
N HIS A 347 13.12 6.93 15.14
CA HIS A 347 13.47 5.88 16.11
C HIS A 347 13.92 6.45 17.48
N GLU A 348 14.56 7.62 17.47
CA GLU A 348 15.04 8.30 18.69
C GLU A 348 13.98 9.19 19.35
N PHE A 349 12.93 9.55 18.62
CA PHE A 349 11.88 10.41 19.13
C PHE A 349 11.13 9.75 20.29
N ARG A 350 10.89 10.53 21.34
CA ARG A 350 10.00 10.14 22.46
C ARG A 350 8.99 11.24 22.65
N LYS A 351 7.74 10.86 22.73
CA LYS A 351 6.63 11.78 23.01
C LYS A 351 6.66 12.10 24.49
N GLU A 352 6.76 13.38 24.83
CA GLU A 352 6.71 13.88 26.21
C GLU A 352 5.33 13.64 26.84
#